data_bae9d731d3c6fdf955b2dbd2acb7e8a7
#
_entry.id   bae9d731d3c6fdf955b2dbd2acb7e8a7
#
_cell.length_a   1.000
_cell.length_b   1.000
_cell.length_c   1.000
_cell.angle_alpha   90.00
_cell.angle_beta   90.00
_cell.angle_gamma   90.00
#
_symmetry.space_group_name_H-M   'P 1'
#
loop_
_entity.id
_entity.type
_entity.pdbx_description
1 polymer ?
#
loop_
_entity_poly.entity_id
_entity_poly.type
_entity_poly.pdbx_seq_one_letter_code
_entity_poly.pdbx_strand_id
1 'polypeptide(L)'
;MGYYKQKKPIKKKTKTEYIMFVDETDPTATGDYFCLSGIIIKRSDYENDLVDKINNLKKTHFGSCDIVLHYTEMKNNRNNFKILKDAVKRNKFYMDFVNILKPLDITIISSYFNRNNMKATYGKCAVSDYDVAFKTLLENFVHFLKNNNGDGMIIMESRLFNENANLQNTFYQYLNNGSELFQSSIIKYRLKCLGFIVKNDNCIGLQLADFVPATIIRIIKGAQDKFSIQKT
;
A
#
# COMPACT_ATOMS: atom_id res chain seq x y z
N MET A 1 18.20 -38.22 -44.96
CA MET A 1 16.94 -37.53 -44.53
C MET A 1 17.08 -37.22 -43.05
N GLY A 2 17.37 -35.95 -42.73
CA GLY A 2 17.56 -35.49 -41.36
C GLY A 2 16.19 -35.01 -40.77
N TYR A 3 15.76 -35.69 -39.71
CA TYR A 3 14.55 -35.25 -38.98
C TYR A 3 14.85 -34.01 -38.14
N TYR A 4 14.38 -32.85 -38.60
CA TYR A 4 14.31 -31.64 -37.75
C TYR A 4 13.28 -31.87 -36.66
N LYS A 5 13.72 -32.17 -35.42
CA LYS A 5 12.87 -32.10 -34.23
C LYS A 5 12.44 -30.66 -34.02
N GLN A 6 11.19 -30.35 -34.30
CA GLN A 6 10.60 -29.08 -33.91
C GLN A 6 10.71 -28.92 -32.40
N LYS A 7 11.51 -27.94 -31.94
CA LYS A 7 11.54 -27.56 -30.52
C LYS A 7 10.14 -27.07 -30.14
N LYS A 8 9.49 -27.75 -29.22
CA LYS A 8 8.23 -27.26 -28.62
C LYS A 8 8.43 -25.81 -28.15
N PRO A 9 7.51 -24.88 -28.46
CA PRO A 9 7.63 -23.51 -28.00
C PRO A 9 7.70 -23.51 -26.47
N ILE A 10 8.74 -22.91 -25.90
CA ILE A 10 8.86 -22.70 -24.48
C ILE A 10 7.72 -21.77 -24.08
N LYS A 11 6.71 -22.30 -23.38
CA LYS A 11 5.65 -21.48 -22.80
C LYS A 11 6.32 -20.46 -21.87
N LYS A 12 6.43 -19.21 -22.30
CA LYS A 12 6.83 -18.12 -21.43
C LYS A 12 5.84 -18.10 -20.26
N LYS A 13 6.31 -18.36 -19.06
CA LYS A 13 5.50 -18.22 -17.84
C LYS A 13 5.01 -16.78 -17.80
N THR A 14 3.71 -16.55 -17.95
CA THR A 14 3.12 -15.21 -17.84
C THR A 14 3.44 -14.65 -16.46
N LYS A 15 3.91 -13.41 -16.42
CA LYS A 15 4.17 -12.72 -15.15
C LYS A 15 2.84 -12.36 -14.48
N THR A 16 2.82 -12.38 -13.17
CA THR A 16 1.73 -11.83 -12.39
C THR A 16 1.89 -10.31 -12.26
N GLU A 17 0.85 -9.56 -12.57
CA GLU A 17 0.82 -8.11 -12.36
C GLU A 17 0.34 -7.78 -10.96
N TYR A 18 1.07 -6.88 -10.29
CA TYR A 18 0.75 -6.40 -8.94
C TYR A 18 0.58 -4.89 -8.92
N ILE A 19 -0.29 -4.41 -8.03
CA ILE A 19 -0.41 -3.00 -7.70
C ILE A 19 -0.03 -2.84 -6.23
N MET A 20 0.87 -1.91 -5.94
CA MET A 20 1.16 -1.47 -4.59
C MET A 20 0.52 -0.10 -4.36
N PHE A 21 -0.45 -0.02 -3.46
CA PHE A 21 -1.06 1.24 -3.02
C PHE A 21 -0.35 1.69 -1.75
N VAL A 22 0.09 2.94 -1.72
CA VAL A 22 0.96 3.47 -0.66
C VAL A 22 0.31 4.66 0.02
N ASP A 23 0.40 4.65 1.35
CA ASP A 23 -0.02 5.75 2.22
C ASP A 23 0.92 5.90 3.42
N GLU A 24 0.87 7.04 4.09
CA GLU A 24 1.73 7.37 5.23
C GLU A 24 0.97 7.76 6.50
N THR A 25 1.70 7.80 7.61
CA THR A 25 1.16 8.34 8.85
C THR A 25 1.08 9.86 8.83
N ASP A 26 -0.04 10.40 9.30
CA ASP A 26 -0.11 11.81 9.68
C ASP A 26 0.91 12.11 10.80
N PRO A 27 1.84 13.06 10.59
CA PRO A 27 2.82 13.42 11.60
C PRO A 27 2.21 13.86 12.92
N THR A 28 1.03 14.48 12.88
CA THR A 28 0.33 14.96 14.08
C THR A 28 -0.31 13.82 14.87
N ALA A 29 -0.65 12.72 14.21
CA ALA A 29 -1.33 11.58 14.82
C ALA A 29 -0.38 10.60 15.51
N THR A 30 0.86 10.50 15.05
CA THR A 30 1.84 9.48 15.48
C THR A 30 2.97 10.01 16.35
N GLY A 31 3.08 11.34 16.55
CA GLY A 31 4.16 11.99 17.27
C GLY A 31 5.50 11.79 16.56
N ASP A 32 6.49 11.23 17.28
CA ASP A 32 7.86 11.08 16.76
C ASP A 32 8.05 10.00 15.70
N TYR A 33 7.00 9.22 15.40
CA TYR A 33 7.11 8.11 14.43
C TYR A 33 6.61 8.53 13.06
N PHE A 34 7.37 8.13 12.04
CA PHE A 34 6.95 8.15 10.65
C PHE A 34 6.79 6.72 10.16
N CYS A 35 5.76 6.46 9.37
CA CYS A 35 5.55 5.18 8.70
C CYS A 35 5.00 5.43 7.31
N LEU A 36 5.63 4.83 6.32
CA LEU A 36 5.15 4.71 4.95
C LEU A 36 4.84 3.25 4.69
N SER A 37 3.63 2.93 4.27
CA SER A 37 3.20 1.55 4.06
C SER A 37 2.61 1.36 2.68
N GLY A 38 2.91 0.21 2.08
CA GLY A 38 2.30 -0.24 0.83
C GLY A 38 1.51 -1.52 1.05
N ILE A 39 0.31 -1.59 0.50
CA ILE A 39 -0.44 -2.83 0.32
C ILE A 39 -0.28 -3.32 -1.10
N ILE A 40 0.10 -4.57 -1.27
CA ILE A 40 0.35 -5.20 -2.56
C ILE A 40 -0.78 -6.18 -2.83
N ILE A 41 -1.44 -6.02 -3.98
CA ILE A 41 -2.57 -6.85 -4.41
C ILE A 41 -2.31 -7.26 -5.86
N LYS A 42 -2.69 -8.48 -6.23
CA LYS A 42 -2.71 -8.88 -7.65
C LYS A 42 -3.69 -7.98 -8.40
N ARG A 43 -3.26 -7.48 -9.55
CA ARG A 43 -4.09 -6.58 -10.36
C ARG A 43 -5.43 -7.21 -10.73
N SER A 44 -5.42 -8.50 -11.07
CA SER A 44 -6.64 -9.25 -11.37
C SER A 44 -7.63 -9.27 -10.21
N ASP A 45 -7.15 -9.49 -8.98
CA ASP A 45 -7.99 -9.57 -7.80
C ASP A 45 -8.55 -8.20 -7.43
N TYR A 46 -7.75 -7.14 -7.65
CA TYR A 46 -8.18 -5.76 -7.44
C TYR A 46 -9.28 -5.35 -8.42
N GLU A 47 -9.03 -5.52 -9.73
CA GLU A 47 -9.92 -5.01 -10.79
C GLU A 47 -11.20 -5.85 -10.95
N ASN A 48 -11.12 -7.18 -10.80
CA ASN A 48 -12.25 -8.05 -11.10
C ASN A 48 -13.17 -8.32 -9.90
N ASP A 49 -12.72 -8.06 -8.68
CA ASP A 49 -13.46 -8.51 -7.50
C ASP A 49 -13.48 -7.46 -6.36
N LEU A 50 -12.31 -6.98 -5.94
CA LEU A 50 -12.17 -6.18 -4.72
C LEU A 50 -12.89 -4.83 -4.81
N VAL A 51 -12.76 -4.13 -5.95
CA VAL A 51 -13.37 -2.81 -6.15
C VAL A 51 -14.89 -2.89 -5.98
N ASP A 52 -15.53 -3.86 -6.63
CA ASP A 52 -16.98 -4.04 -6.56
C ASP A 52 -17.45 -4.45 -5.17
N LYS A 53 -16.72 -5.36 -4.51
CA LYS A 53 -17.05 -5.79 -3.14
C LYS A 53 -16.99 -4.65 -2.13
N ILE A 54 -15.94 -3.81 -2.18
CA ILE A 54 -15.84 -2.66 -1.28
C ILE A 54 -16.89 -1.60 -1.62
N ASN A 55 -17.19 -1.34 -2.89
CA ASN A 55 -18.27 -0.42 -3.26
C ASN A 55 -19.63 -0.90 -2.75
N ASN A 56 -19.92 -2.20 -2.85
CA ASN A 56 -21.13 -2.81 -2.29
C ASN A 56 -21.18 -2.72 -0.78
N LEU A 57 -20.04 -2.95 -0.10
CA LEU A 57 -19.92 -2.76 1.36
C LEU A 57 -20.27 -1.32 1.76
N LYS A 58 -19.68 -0.32 1.08
CA LYS A 58 -19.96 1.10 1.32
C LYS A 58 -21.43 1.43 1.14
N LYS A 59 -22.03 0.97 0.03
CA LYS A 59 -23.45 1.17 -0.24
C LYS A 59 -24.33 0.54 0.85
N THR A 60 -24.00 -0.67 1.29
CA THR A 60 -24.77 -1.42 2.30
C THR A 60 -24.73 -0.73 3.68
N HIS A 61 -23.55 -0.27 4.10
CA HIS A 61 -23.38 0.25 5.45
C HIS A 61 -23.53 1.77 5.57
N PHE A 62 -23.26 2.52 4.50
CA PHE A 62 -23.25 3.98 4.51
C PHE A 62 -24.19 4.63 3.49
N GLY A 63 -24.84 3.81 2.63
CA GLY A 63 -25.85 4.29 1.69
C GLY A 63 -25.32 4.75 0.32
N SER A 64 -23.99 4.92 0.13
CA SER A 64 -23.42 5.31 -1.17
C SER A 64 -22.04 4.67 -1.37
N CYS A 65 -21.74 4.29 -2.62
CA CYS A 65 -20.39 3.88 -3.03
C CYS A 65 -19.42 5.06 -3.19
N ASP A 66 -19.91 6.30 -3.25
CA ASP A 66 -19.07 7.50 -3.41
C ASP A 66 -18.38 7.93 -2.11
N ILE A 67 -18.77 7.34 -0.98
CA ILE A 67 -18.13 7.61 0.31
C ILE A 67 -16.69 7.06 0.27
N VAL A 68 -15.72 7.94 0.52
CA VAL A 68 -14.32 7.57 0.66
C VAL A 68 -14.08 7.06 2.08
N LEU A 69 -13.66 5.80 2.23
CA LEU A 69 -13.27 5.26 3.53
C LEU A 69 -12.00 5.99 3.99
N HIS A 70 -12.08 6.62 5.16
CA HIS A 70 -10.95 7.33 5.76
C HIS A 70 -10.74 6.87 7.19
N TYR A 71 -9.58 6.26 7.47
CA TYR A 71 -9.31 5.61 8.77
C TYR A 71 -9.54 6.51 9.97
N THR A 72 -9.04 7.75 9.93
CA THR A 72 -9.17 8.70 11.04
C THR A 72 -10.62 9.12 11.29
N GLU A 73 -11.41 9.32 10.23
CA GLU A 73 -12.84 9.65 10.36
C GLU A 73 -13.64 8.47 10.90
N MET A 74 -13.38 7.27 10.39
CA MET A 74 -14.03 6.04 10.82
C MET A 74 -13.73 5.73 12.29
N LYS A 75 -12.45 5.83 12.68
CA LYS A 75 -12.01 5.63 14.07
C LYS A 75 -12.70 6.59 15.04
N ASN A 76 -12.92 7.83 14.62
CA ASN A 76 -13.51 8.88 15.44
C ASN A 76 -15.03 9.00 15.23
N ASN A 77 -15.64 8.15 14.42
CA ASN A 77 -17.09 8.15 14.10
C ASN A 77 -17.56 9.53 13.62
N ARG A 78 -16.79 10.17 12.71
CA ARG A 78 -17.08 11.51 12.17
C ARG A 78 -17.77 11.41 10.80
N ASN A 79 -18.36 12.49 10.36
CA ASN A 79 -18.95 12.66 9.03
C ASN A 79 -19.91 11.51 8.65
N ASN A 80 -19.68 10.85 7.56
CA ASN A 80 -20.49 9.73 7.08
C ASN A 80 -20.42 8.48 7.98
N PHE A 81 -19.46 8.43 8.91
CA PHE A 81 -19.21 7.28 9.78
C PHE A 81 -19.86 7.40 11.17
N LYS A 82 -20.75 8.39 11.40
CA LYS A 82 -21.49 8.53 12.66
C LYS A 82 -22.27 7.27 13.05
N ILE A 83 -22.72 6.49 12.06
CA ILE A 83 -23.42 5.23 12.24
C ILE A 83 -22.58 4.18 13.00
N LEU A 84 -21.24 4.29 12.93
CA LEU A 84 -20.32 3.39 13.63
C LEU A 84 -20.24 3.66 15.16
N LYS A 85 -20.93 4.68 15.68
CA LYS A 85 -21.15 4.85 17.14
C LYS A 85 -21.94 3.69 17.71
N ASP A 86 -22.89 3.17 16.94
CA ASP A 86 -23.63 1.95 17.29
C ASP A 86 -22.68 0.74 17.19
N ALA A 87 -22.51 0.05 18.31
CA ALA A 87 -21.59 -1.08 18.43
C ALA A 87 -21.96 -2.26 17.52
N VAL A 88 -23.27 -2.52 17.35
CA VAL A 88 -23.75 -3.63 16.52
C VAL A 88 -23.45 -3.35 15.04
N LYS A 89 -23.77 -2.15 14.58
CA LYS A 89 -23.51 -1.71 13.20
C LYS A 89 -22.01 -1.66 12.90
N ARG A 90 -21.23 -1.15 13.83
CA ARG A 90 -19.77 -1.11 13.75
C ARG A 90 -19.17 -2.51 13.62
N ASN A 91 -19.54 -3.43 14.50
CA ASN A 91 -19.04 -4.80 14.46
C ASN A 91 -19.43 -5.49 13.15
N LYS A 92 -20.69 -5.33 12.72
CA LYS A 92 -21.13 -5.88 11.44
C LYS A 92 -20.30 -5.35 10.26
N PHE A 93 -20.09 -4.03 10.20
CA PHE A 93 -19.25 -3.41 9.15
C PHE A 93 -17.84 -4.03 9.13
N TYR A 94 -17.15 -4.07 10.27
CA TYR A 94 -15.78 -4.59 10.30
C TYR A 94 -15.72 -6.10 10.01
N MET A 95 -16.71 -6.88 10.42
CA MET A 95 -16.79 -8.31 10.04
C MET A 95 -16.95 -8.47 8.53
N ASP A 96 -17.86 -7.72 7.91
CA ASP A 96 -18.09 -7.77 6.46
C ASP A 96 -16.84 -7.30 5.71
N PHE A 97 -16.18 -6.23 6.18
CA PHE A 97 -14.93 -5.72 5.61
C PHE A 97 -13.79 -6.75 5.67
N VAL A 98 -13.59 -7.38 6.82
CA VAL A 98 -12.56 -8.43 6.99
C VAL A 98 -12.87 -9.63 6.11
N ASN A 99 -14.13 -10.04 5.99
CA ASN A 99 -14.53 -11.18 5.16
C ASN A 99 -14.26 -10.93 3.67
N ILE A 100 -14.29 -9.67 3.20
CA ILE A 100 -13.89 -9.31 1.83
C ILE A 100 -12.38 -9.45 1.65
N LEU A 101 -11.58 -9.02 2.62
CA LEU A 101 -10.13 -8.98 2.50
C LEU A 101 -9.47 -10.34 2.79
N LYS A 102 -10.03 -11.14 3.69
CA LYS A 102 -9.46 -12.41 4.16
C LYS A 102 -9.09 -13.41 3.06
N PRO A 103 -9.89 -13.59 1.98
CA PRO A 103 -9.56 -14.54 0.92
C PRO A 103 -8.48 -14.03 -0.06
N LEU A 104 -8.11 -12.74 0.03
CA LEU A 104 -7.15 -12.13 -0.89
C LEU A 104 -5.71 -12.34 -0.42
N ASP A 105 -4.82 -12.58 -1.37
CA ASP A 105 -3.39 -12.67 -1.15
C ASP A 105 -2.79 -11.25 -1.08
N ILE A 106 -3.02 -10.58 0.06
CA ILE A 106 -2.53 -9.24 0.31
C ILE A 106 -1.21 -9.29 1.06
N THR A 107 -0.19 -8.63 0.53
CA THR A 107 1.09 -8.43 1.22
C THR A 107 1.22 -6.97 1.64
N ILE A 108 1.67 -6.74 2.86
CA ILE A 108 1.93 -5.41 3.40
C ILE A 108 3.45 -5.23 3.57
N ILE A 109 3.97 -4.12 3.05
CA ILE A 109 5.35 -3.68 3.26
C ILE A 109 5.29 -2.33 3.96
N SER A 110 6.03 -2.17 5.06
CA SER A 110 6.07 -0.92 5.80
C SER A 110 7.50 -0.52 6.14
N SER A 111 7.83 0.73 5.91
CA SER A 111 9.06 1.38 6.39
C SER A 111 8.68 2.36 7.49
N TYR A 112 9.26 2.18 8.67
CA TYR A 112 8.97 3.04 9.82
C TYR A 112 10.23 3.36 10.60
N PHE A 113 10.26 4.54 11.23
CA PHE A 113 11.36 4.95 12.11
C PHE A 113 10.90 6.05 13.07
N ASN A 114 11.71 6.21 14.15
CA ASN A 114 11.56 7.32 15.07
C ASN A 114 12.36 8.51 14.54
N ARG A 115 11.68 9.65 14.29
CA ARG A 115 12.27 10.87 13.74
C ARG A 115 13.35 11.48 14.63
N ASN A 116 13.16 11.41 15.96
CA ASN A 116 14.13 11.96 16.90
C ASN A 116 15.44 11.15 16.86
N ASN A 117 15.34 9.82 16.79
CA ASN A 117 16.49 8.94 16.63
C ASN A 117 17.22 9.21 15.30
N MET A 118 16.48 9.37 14.20
CA MET A 118 17.06 9.72 12.91
C MET A 118 17.81 11.04 12.95
N LYS A 119 17.20 12.08 13.52
CA LYS A 119 17.86 13.38 13.68
C LYS A 119 19.08 13.32 14.60
N ALA A 120 19.02 12.55 15.67
CA ALA A 120 20.16 12.35 16.58
C ALA A 120 21.33 11.62 15.90
N THR A 121 21.03 10.63 15.03
CA THR A 121 22.05 9.81 14.37
C THR A 121 22.69 10.54 13.18
N TYR A 122 21.88 11.18 12.34
CA TYR A 122 22.32 11.74 11.05
C TYR A 122 22.43 13.27 11.02
N GLY A 123 21.92 13.97 12.05
CA GLY A 123 22.05 15.41 12.21
C GLY A 123 21.54 16.20 11.00
N LYS A 124 22.35 17.22 10.59
CA LYS A 124 22.01 18.06 9.42
C LYS A 124 22.12 17.34 8.06
N CYS A 125 22.72 16.16 8.03
CA CYS A 125 22.83 15.32 6.84
C CYS A 125 21.59 14.42 6.64
N ALA A 126 20.56 14.58 7.49
CA ALA A 126 19.35 13.79 7.37
C ALA A 126 18.67 14.05 6.02
N VAL A 127 18.62 13.01 5.20
CA VAL A 127 17.79 12.95 4.01
C VAL A 127 16.33 13.05 4.47
N SER A 128 15.45 13.55 3.61
CA SER A 128 14.01 13.61 3.89
C SER A 128 13.52 12.26 4.43
N ASP A 129 12.75 12.30 5.53
CA ASP A 129 12.12 11.12 6.13
C ASP A 129 11.38 10.29 5.06
N TYR A 130 10.73 11.01 4.16
CA TYR A 130 9.95 10.42 3.09
C TYR A 130 10.83 9.70 2.05
N ASP A 131 11.95 10.31 1.66
CA ASP A 131 12.86 9.72 0.67
C ASP A 131 13.48 8.42 1.18
N VAL A 132 13.86 8.38 2.46
CA VAL A 132 14.41 7.17 3.08
C VAL A 132 13.37 6.06 3.10
N ALA A 133 12.16 6.38 3.57
CA ALA A 133 11.08 5.41 3.64
C ALA A 133 10.67 4.91 2.25
N PHE A 134 10.59 5.82 1.27
CA PHE A 134 10.18 5.48 -0.09
C PHE A 134 11.22 4.61 -0.79
N LYS A 135 12.51 4.92 -0.68
CA LYS A 135 13.57 4.06 -1.22
C LYS A 135 13.53 2.65 -0.63
N THR A 136 13.36 2.54 0.68
CA THR A 136 13.22 1.25 1.36
C THR A 136 12.00 0.49 0.85
N LEU A 137 10.88 1.19 0.63
CA LEU A 137 9.65 0.59 0.10
C LEU A 137 9.85 0.08 -1.34
N LEU A 138 10.52 0.87 -2.20
CA LEU A 138 10.86 0.49 -3.57
C LEU A 138 11.69 -0.80 -3.62
N GLU A 139 12.74 -0.89 -2.80
CA GLU A 139 13.61 -2.07 -2.75
C GLU A 139 12.85 -3.33 -2.32
N ASN A 140 12.06 -3.22 -1.27
CA ASN A 140 11.25 -4.34 -0.79
C ASN A 140 10.18 -4.75 -1.81
N PHE A 141 9.60 -3.81 -2.53
CA PHE A 141 8.65 -4.13 -3.60
C PHE A 141 9.33 -4.84 -4.78
N VAL A 142 10.49 -4.38 -5.23
CA VAL A 142 11.27 -5.08 -6.28
C VAL A 142 11.65 -6.49 -5.82
N HIS A 143 12.05 -6.66 -4.56
CA HIS A 143 12.33 -7.97 -3.99
C HIS A 143 11.10 -8.89 -4.00
N PHE A 144 9.94 -8.37 -3.57
CA PHE A 144 8.66 -9.08 -3.64
C PHE A 144 8.33 -9.50 -5.09
N LEU A 145 8.40 -8.57 -6.05
CA LEU A 145 8.12 -8.85 -7.46
C LEU A 145 9.05 -9.91 -8.05
N LYS A 146 10.34 -9.89 -7.67
CA LYS A 146 11.31 -10.90 -8.09
C LYS A 146 10.93 -12.29 -7.58
N ASN A 147 10.61 -12.40 -6.30
CA ASN A 147 10.30 -13.68 -5.67
C ASN A 147 8.98 -14.28 -6.18
N ASN A 148 8.01 -13.44 -6.54
CA ASN A 148 6.71 -13.86 -7.05
C ASN A 148 6.63 -13.92 -8.58
N ASN A 149 7.78 -13.83 -9.29
CA ASN A 149 7.83 -13.77 -10.74
C ASN A 149 6.85 -12.74 -11.34
N GLY A 150 6.70 -11.60 -10.65
CA GLY A 150 5.76 -10.55 -11.01
C GLY A 150 6.43 -9.32 -11.59
N ASP A 151 5.63 -8.43 -12.12
CA ASP A 151 5.93 -7.02 -12.29
C ASP A 151 4.81 -6.18 -11.68
N GLY A 152 5.04 -4.89 -11.45
CA GLY A 152 4.08 -4.08 -10.73
C GLY A 152 4.19 -2.59 -10.95
N MET A 153 3.16 -1.92 -10.49
CA MET A 153 3.06 -0.46 -10.44
C MET A 153 2.82 0.01 -9.02
N ILE A 154 3.16 1.26 -8.76
CA ILE A 154 2.94 1.92 -7.48
C ILE A 154 1.91 3.03 -7.69
N ILE A 155 0.93 3.09 -6.81
CA ILE A 155 -0.09 4.14 -6.78
C ILE A 155 -0.04 4.82 -5.41
N MET A 156 0.05 6.14 -5.42
CA MET A 156 0.10 6.99 -4.23
C MET A 156 -0.99 8.06 -4.27
N GLU A 157 -1.39 8.57 -3.10
CA GLU A 157 -2.24 9.76 -3.06
C GLU A 157 -1.46 10.97 -3.59
N SER A 158 -2.10 11.76 -4.47
CA SER A 158 -1.51 12.98 -5.03
C SER A 158 -1.36 14.03 -3.93
N ARG A 159 -0.16 14.59 -3.83
CA ARG A 159 0.23 15.61 -2.88
C ARG A 159 0.47 16.96 -3.59
N LEU A 160 1.12 17.90 -2.92
CA LEU A 160 1.54 19.14 -3.56
C LEU A 160 2.48 18.85 -4.74
N PHE A 161 2.43 19.71 -5.75
CA PHE A 161 3.20 19.52 -6.99
C PHE A 161 4.69 19.19 -6.75
N ASN A 162 5.35 19.96 -5.86
CA ASN A 162 6.77 19.74 -5.55
C ASN A 162 7.03 18.40 -4.84
N GLU A 163 6.11 17.93 -4.01
CA GLU A 163 6.25 16.64 -3.34
C GLU A 163 6.10 15.48 -4.31
N ASN A 164 5.11 15.53 -5.21
CA ASN A 164 4.95 14.56 -6.28
C ASN A 164 6.17 14.54 -7.21
N ALA A 165 6.70 15.72 -7.57
CA ALA A 165 7.89 15.85 -8.41
C ALA A 165 9.13 15.22 -7.75
N ASN A 166 9.33 15.43 -6.45
CA ASN A 166 10.41 14.80 -5.68
C ASN A 166 10.30 13.27 -5.67
N LEU A 167 9.11 12.75 -5.44
CA LEU A 167 8.86 11.30 -5.48
C LEU A 167 9.11 10.70 -6.87
N GLN A 168 8.67 11.39 -7.92
CA GLN A 168 8.97 11.00 -9.30
C GLN A 168 10.49 11.00 -9.57
N ASN A 169 11.21 12.02 -9.14
CA ASN A 169 12.66 12.09 -9.30
C ASN A 169 13.34 10.93 -8.56
N THR A 170 12.97 10.65 -7.32
CA THR A 170 13.50 9.53 -6.55
C THR A 170 13.21 8.19 -7.25
N PHE A 171 12.00 8.00 -7.76
CA PHE A 171 11.61 6.82 -8.51
C PHE A 171 12.45 6.64 -9.79
N TYR A 172 12.60 7.69 -10.60
CA TYR A 172 13.39 7.61 -11.83
C TYR A 172 14.89 7.46 -11.57
N GLN A 173 15.43 8.07 -10.52
CA GLN A 173 16.80 7.82 -10.08
C GLN A 173 17.01 6.35 -9.72
N TYR A 174 16.07 5.75 -8.96
CA TYR A 174 16.10 4.35 -8.63
C TYR A 174 16.05 3.45 -9.87
N LEU A 175 15.16 3.75 -10.82
CA LEU A 175 15.09 3.02 -12.09
C LEU A 175 16.40 3.11 -12.89
N ASN A 176 17.03 4.29 -12.97
CA ASN A 176 18.16 4.53 -13.84
C ASN A 176 19.49 4.08 -13.24
N ASN A 177 19.68 4.30 -11.95
CA ASN A 177 20.95 4.04 -11.27
C ASN A 177 21.01 2.66 -10.62
N GLY A 178 19.86 2.05 -10.36
CA GLY A 178 19.79 0.87 -9.49
C GLY A 178 19.90 1.23 -8.01
N SER A 179 20.19 0.24 -7.21
CA SER A 179 20.50 0.37 -5.78
C SER A 179 21.63 -0.57 -5.39
N GLU A 180 22.01 -0.58 -4.11
CA GLU A 180 22.98 -1.55 -3.60
C GLU A 180 22.52 -3.00 -3.76
N LEU A 181 21.20 -3.25 -3.75
CA LEU A 181 20.62 -4.59 -3.80
C LEU A 181 20.26 -5.02 -5.23
N PHE A 182 19.95 -4.09 -6.13
CA PHE A 182 19.44 -4.40 -7.46
C PHE A 182 20.02 -3.54 -8.55
N GLN A 183 20.47 -4.18 -9.62
CA GLN A 183 20.87 -3.50 -10.85
C GLN A 183 19.65 -2.84 -11.51
N SER A 184 19.86 -1.68 -12.16
CA SER A 184 18.86 -0.92 -12.91
C SER A 184 18.05 -1.79 -13.89
N SER A 185 18.69 -2.75 -14.56
CA SER A 185 18.01 -3.66 -15.49
C SER A 185 16.96 -4.54 -14.82
N ILE A 186 17.21 -5.00 -13.60
CA ILE A 186 16.26 -5.81 -12.81
C ILE A 186 15.09 -4.94 -12.40
N ILE A 187 15.37 -3.74 -11.90
CA ILE A 187 14.34 -2.80 -11.46
C ILE A 187 13.42 -2.42 -12.61
N LYS A 188 13.95 -1.99 -13.75
CA LYS A 188 13.18 -1.64 -14.97
C LYS A 188 12.34 -2.82 -15.50
N TYR A 189 12.84 -4.04 -15.34
CA TYR A 189 12.10 -5.24 -15.77
C TYR A 189 10.89 -5.52 -14.87
N ARG A 190 10.96 -5.20 -13.58
CA ARG A 190 9.94 -5.50 -12.58
C ARG A 190 9.01 -4.32 -12.30
N LEU A 191 9.54 -3.14 -12.15
CA LEU A 191 8.81 -1.94 -11.74
C LEU A 191 8.42 -1.12 -12.97
N LYS A 192 7.12 -0.89 -13.19
CA LYS A 192 6.61 -0.32 -14.44
C LYS A 192 6.37 1.18 -14.36
N CYS A 193 5.66 1.63 -13.35
CA CYS A 193 5.33 3.04 -13.20
C CYS A 193 5.04 3.40 -11.75
N LEU A 194 5.09 4.70 -11.49
CA LEU A 194 4.57 5.38 -10.32
C LEU A 194 3.45 6.31 -10.79
N GLY A 195 2.26 6.14 -10.22
CA GLY A 195 1.09 6.97 -10.49
C GLY A 195 0.62 7.70 -9.25
N PHE A 196 -0.01 8.87 -9.45
CA PHE A 196 -0.63 9.66 -8.40
C PHE A 196 -2.12 9.82 -8.68
N ILE A 197 -2.95 9.56 -7.69
CA ILE A 197 -4.41 9.67 -7.78
C ILE A 197 -4.88 10.66 -6.72
N VAL A 198 -5.74 11.59 -7.10
CA VAL A 198 -6.31 12.54 -6.14
C VAL A 198 -7.33 11.85 -5.24
N LYS A 199 -7.44 12.29 -3.99
CA LYS A 199 -8.30 11.69 -2.97
C LYS A 199 -9.77 11.55 -3.42
N ASN A 200 -10.25 12.52 -4.17
CA ASN A 200 -11.64 12.57 -4.64
C ASN A 200 -11.96 11.52 -5.72
N ASP A 201 -10.96 10.89 -6.32
CA ASP A 201 -11.18 9.83 -7.33
C ASP A 201 -11.61 8.48 -6.70
N ASN A 202 -11.80 8.47 -5.38
CA ASN A 202 -12.40 7.34 -4.66
C ASN A 202 -11.67 6.00 -4.89
N CYS A 203 -10.34 6.02 -5.06
CA CYS A 203 -9.52 4.84 -5.30
C CYS A 203 -9.57 3.87 -4.12
N ILE A 204 -10.14 2.70 -4.31
CA ILE A 204 -10.32 1.69 -3.25
C ILE A 204 -8.98 1.24 -2.68
N GLY A 205 -7.97 1.05 -3.52
CA GLY A 205 -6.65 0.62 -3.05
C GLY A 205 -6.00 1.61 -2.09
N LEU A 206 -6.11 2.92 -2.36
CA LEU A 206 -5.62 3.97 -1.46
C LEU A 206 -6.43 4.04 -0.17
N GLN A 207 -7.76 3.85 -0.24
CA GLN A 207 -8.58 3.75 0.96
C GLN A 207 -8.17 2.60 1.87
N LEU A 208 -7.80 1.44 1.30
CA LEU A 208 -7.29 0.31 2.08
C LEU A 208 -5.89 0.59 2.65
N ALA A 209 -5.03 1.28 1.89
CA ALA A 209 -3.70 1.65 2.34
C ALA A 209 -3.73 2.59 3.57
N ASP A 210 -4.69 3.51 3.65
CA ASP A 210 -4.89 4.46 4.78
C ASP A 210 -5.06 3.78 6.15
N PHE A 211 -5.53 2.52 6.17
CA PHE A 211 -5.66 1.76 7.43
C PHE A 211 -4.34 1.24 7.98
N VAL A 212 -3.30 1.15 7.18
CA VAL A 212 -2.09 0.40 7.53
C VAL A 212 -1.10 1.19 8.38
N PRO A 213 -0.63 2.40 7.99
CA PRO A 213 0.48 3.06 8.67
C PRO A 213 0.21 3.34 10.16
N ALA A 214 -0.98 3.88 10.47
CA ALA A 214 -1.37 4.15 11.85
C ALA A 214 -1.53 2.87 12.68
N THR A 215 -1.98 1.78 12.08
CA THR A 215 -2.10 0.48 12.73
C THR A 215 -0.73 -0.11 13.04
N ILE A 216 0.23 -0.04 12.12
CA ILE A 216 1.61 -0.48 12.33
C ILE A 216 2.24 0.28 13.50
N ILE A 217 2.16 1.62 13.52
CA ILE A 217 2.73 2.41 14.62
C ILE A 217 2.09 2.06 15.98
N ARG A 218 0.78 1.79 15.99
CA ARG A 218 0.09 1.37 17.21
C ARG A 218 0.60 0.04 17.72
N ILE A 219 0.80 -0.94 16.85
CA ILE A 219 1.37 -2.26 17.20
C ILE A 219 2.80 -2.08 17.76
N ILE A 220 3.64 -1.29 17.10
CA ILE A 220 5.03 -1.03 17.53
C ILE A 220 5.08 -0.37 18.91
N LYS A 221 4.14 0.54 19.21
CA LYS A 221 4.03 1.18 20.52
C LYS A 221 3.46 0.26 21.61
N GLY A 222 3.21 -1.01 21.33
CA GLY A 222 2.68 -1.99 22.29
C GLY A 222 1.23 -1.76 22.66
N ALA A 223 0.47 -0.98 21.90
CA ALA A 223 -0.96 -0.81 22.14
C ALA A 223 -1.68 -2.12 21.79
N GLN A 224 -2.29 -2.76 22.81
CA GLN A 224 -3.14 -3.91 22.58
C GLN A 224 -4.32 -3.51 21.70
N ASP A 225 -4.55 -4.28 20.64
CA ASP A 225 -5.69 -4.06 19.75
C ASP A 225 -6.98 -4.38 20.50
N LYS A 226 -7.83 -3.38 20.67
CA LYS A 226 -9.22 -3.61 21.18
C LYS A 226 -10.05 -4.44 20.18
N PHE A 227 -9.50 -4.73 19.00
CA PHE A 227 -10.08 -5.52 17.91
C PHE A 227 -9.28 -6.79 17.62
N SER A 228 -8.47 -7.30 18.57
CA SER A 228 -7.89 -8.62 18.40
C SER A 228 -9.04 -9.61 18.27
N ILE A 229 -9.23 -10.12 17.06
CA ILE A 229 -10.04 -11.32 16.85
C ILE A 229 -9.31 -12.40 17.65
N GLN A 230 -9.85 -12.75 18.81
CA GLN A 230 -9.37 -13.91 19.54
C GLN A 230 -9.43 -15.09 18.58
N LYS A 231 -8.25 -15.67 18.31
CA LYS A 231 -8.19 -16.95 17.61
C LYS A 231 -8.90 -17.97 18.52
N THR A 232 -10.12 -18.31 18.17
CA THR A 232 -10.78 -19.54 18.61
C THR A 232 -10.34 -20.67 17.71
#